data_da154e785d3eb3fa4af4beac9308bd41
#
_entry.id   da154e785d3eb3fa4af4beac9308bd41
#
_cell.length_a   1.000
_cell.length_b   1.000
_cell.length_c   1.000
_cell.angle_alpha   90.00
_cell.angle_beta   90.00
_cell.angle_gamma   90.00
#
_symmetry.space_group_name_H-M   'P 1'
#
loop_
_entity.id
_entity.type
_entity.pdbx_description
1 polymer ?
#
loop_
_entity_poly.entity_id
_entity_poly.type
_entity_poly.pdbx_seq_one_letter_code
_entity_poly.pdbx_strand_id
1 'polypeptide(L)'
;FAMKDGRMQPFLPGLPGSNSNRITEAHAWSGYALAKWTRGAWTLTAGARYEDVSLLKRDFTAADPRRSGKVRIETPNHAAAWLPGFGFNVKLTSQLSLLGGVHRGFAPPSATLYQKAENSTNFEGGARWSSRRLKIEAIGFFNNYRNMLGSDLLAAGGQGTLEQFNVGKAAVGGAEFLAQAQPRIGHVTFPLQLTYTYTHTEMRNEFSSDAWGDVHVGDEIPYIFRHAANAQLGAEYRGYELNVGLRYNGAMRTVPGQGAMPKSETIPSHFIVDASAKARLNRHVTLTINAINVTNARYLVSRHPSGLRAGHPFGLYGGAIFNW
;
A
#
# COMPACT_ATOMS: atom_id res chain seq x y z
N PHE A 1 1.52 -9.10 22.45
CA PHE A 1 2.77 -9.66 22.99
C PHE A 1 3.26 -8.77 24.12
N ALA A 2 3.69 -9.37 25.22
CA ALA A 2 4.34 -8.68 26.33
C ALA A 2 5.77 -9.19 26.49
N MET A 3 6.67 -8.32 26.95
CA MET A 3 8.03 -8.73 27.34
C MET A 3 8.00 -9.28 28.77
N LYS A 4 8.41 -10.52 28.95
CA LYS A 4 8.62 -11.11 30.25
C LYS A 4 9.98 -11.78 30.26
N ASP A 5 10.82 -11.41 31.20
CA ASP A 5 12.20 -11.93 31.37
C ASP A 5 13.04 -11.82 30.08
N GLY A 6 12.93 -10.69 29.40
CA GLY A 6 13.64 -10.41 28.12
C GLY A 6 13.13 -11.20 26.91
N ARG A 7 12.03 -11.96 27.05
CA ARG A 7 11.42 -12.73 25.96
C ARG A 7 10.03 -12.21 25.62
N MET A 8 9.74 -12.14 24.34
CA MET A 8 8.41 -11.77 23.84
C MET A 8 7.45 -12.96 24.04
N GLN A 9 6.40 -12.76 24.83
CA GLN A 9 5.38 -13.76 25.07
C GLN A 9 4.04 -13.34 24.46
N PRO A 10 3.25 -14.28 23.89
CA PRO A 10 1.92 -13.96 23.42
C PRO A 10 1.03 -13.55 24.59
N PHE A 11 0.38 -12.40 24.46
CA PHE A 11 -0.62 -11.94 25.41
C PHE A 11 -1.98 -12.50 25.00
N LEU A 12 -2.59 -13.32 25.86
CA LEU A 12 -3.94 -13.78 25.62
C LEU A 12 -4.93 -12.63 25.86
N PRO A 13 -5.95 -12.44 24.99
CA PRO A 13 -7.00 -11.46 25.22
C PRO A 13 -7.66 -11.67 26.57
N GLY A 14 -7.96 -10.57 27.27
CA GLY A 14 -8.65 -10.64 28.57
C GLY A 14 -7.80 -11.01 29.78
N LEU A 15 -6.47 -11.08 29.63
CA LEU A 15 -5.57 -11.12 30.79
C LEU A 15 -5.34 -9.71 31.34
N PRO A 16 -5.04 -9.56 32.66
CA PRO A 16 -4.64 -8.26 33.20
C PRO A 16 -3.51 -7.63 32.42
N GLY A 17 -3.69 -6.35 32.01
CA GLY A 17 -2.74 -5.62 31.17
C GLY A 17 -2.95 -5.80 29.65
N SER A 18 -3.95 -6.55 29.20
CA SER A 18 -4.34 -6.53 27.78
C SER A 18 -5.06 -5.22 27.44
N ASN A 19 -4.71 -4.61 26.29
CA ASN A 19 -5.30 -3.35 25.87
C ASN A 19 -6.71 -3.51 25.28
N SER A 20 -7.07 -4.72 24.88
CA SER A 20 -8.39 -5.00 24.31
C SER A 20 -8.79 -6.47 24.49
N ASN A 21 -10.08 -6.69 24.72
CA ASN A 21 -10.69 -8.02 24.73
C ASN A 21 -11.98 -7.95 23.92
N ARG A 22 -11.88 -8.20 22.62
CA ARG A 22 -12.99 -8.04 21.68
C ARG A 22 -13.04 -9.14 20.62
N ILE A 23 -14.22 -9.37 20.09
CA ILE A 23 -14.46 -10.17 18.89
C ILE A 23 -15.07 -9.24 17.86
N THR A 24 -14.53 -9.25 16.65
CA THR A 24 -15.12 -8.56 15.50
C THR A 24 -15.46 -9.61 14.46
N GLU A 25 -16.73 -9.64 14.05
CA GLU A 25 -17.26 -10.53 13.02
C GLU A 25 -17.62 -9.68 11.81
N ALA A 26 -17.41 -10.22 10.62
CA ALA A 26 -17.78 -9.62 9.36
C ALA A 26 -18.45 -10.65 8.46
N HIS A 27 -19.60 -10.30 7.91
CA HIS A 27 -20.29 -11.07 6.88
C HIS A 27 -20.40 -10.20 5.64
N ALA A 28 -19.89 -10.71 4.52
CA ALA A 28 -19.91 -9.97 3.26
C ALA A 28 -20.56 -10.80 2.15
N TRP A 29 -21.45 -10.16 1.41
CA TRP A 29 -22.02 -10.66 0.17
C TRP A 29 -21.55 -9.81 -0.98
N SER A 30 -21.10 -10.45 -2.06
CA SER A 30 -20.71 -9.73 -3.25
C SER A 30 -21.12 -10.48 -4.52
N GLY A 31 -21.56 -9.71 -5.51
CA GLY A 31 -21.86 -10.20 -6.84
C GLY A 31 -21.32 -9.24 -7.88
N TYR A 32 -20.85 -9.74 -9.02
CA TYR A 32 -20.35 -8.89 -10.09
C TYR A 32 -20.71 -9.42 -11.47
N ALA A 33 -20.76 -8.49 -12.43
CA ALA A 33 -20.84 -8.81 -13.85
C ALA A 33 -19.83 -7.94 -14.61
N LEU A 34 -19.13 -8.52 -15.57
CA LEU A 34 -18.16 -7.87 -16.41
C LEU A 34 -18.38 -8.26 -17.85
N ALA A 35 -18.45 -7.28 -18.75
CA ALA A 35 -18.47 -7.46 -20.19
C ALA A 35 -17.21 -6.89 -20.81
N LYS A 36 -16.56 -7.65 -21.67
CA LYS A 36 -15.41 -7.22 -22.47
C LYS A 36 -15.76 -7.40 -23.95
N TRP A 37 -15.64 -6.32 -24.69
CA TRP A 37 -15.86 -6.28 -26.12
C TRP A 37 -14.57 -5.89 -26.83
N THR A 38 -14.18 -6.65 -27.87
CA THR A 38 -12.97 -6.38 -28.65
C THR A 38 -13.33 -6.39 -30.12
N ARG A 39 -13.02 -5.30 -30.82
CA ARG A 39 -13.21 -5.18 -32.26
C ARG A 39 -12.12 -4.28 -32.88
N GLY A 40 -11.36 -4.83 -33.81
CA GLY A 40 -10.24 -4.13 -34.44
C GLY A 40 -9.21 -3.68 -33.40
N ALA A 41 -8.92 -2.40 -33.38
CA ALA A 41 -7.97 -1.80 -32.44
C ALA A 41 -8.54 -1.60 -31.02
N TRP A 42 -9.86 -1.66 -30.84
CA TRP A 42 -10.56 -1.31 -29.61
C TRP A 42 -10.83 -2.50 -28.71
N THR A 43 -10.57 -2.34 -27.44
CA THR A 43 -11.09 -3.21 -26.37
C THR A 43 -11.79 -2.32 -25.36
N LEU A 44 -13.08 -2.57 -25.14
CA LEU A 44 -13.90 -1.89 -24.16
C LEU A 44 -14.25 -2.88 -23.06
N THR A 45 -14.23 -2.43 -21.83
CA THR A 45 -14.60 -3.22 -20.65
C THR A 45 -15.58 -2.41 -19.82
N ALA A 46 -16.72 -3.00 -19.50
CA ALA A 46 -17.71 -2.39 -18.62
C ALA A 46 -18.18 -3.43 -17.61
N GLY A 47 -18.41 -3.02 -16.38
CA GLY A 47 -18.87 -3.92 -15.34
C GLY A 47 -19.41 -3.19 -14.15
N ALA A 48 -20.02 -3.95 -13.27
CA ALA A 48 -20.44 -3.47 -11.96
C ALA A 48 -20.31 -4.59 -10.94
N ARG A 49 -19.98 -4.22 -9.71
CA ARG A 49 -19.96 -5.10 -8.54
C ARG A 49 -20.87 -4.50 -7.47
N TYR A 50 -21.61 -5.36 -6.79
CA TYR A 50 -22.35 -5.01 -5.59
C TYR A 50 -21.66 -5.62 -4.38
N GLU A 51 -21.52 -4.84 -3.34
CA GLU A 51 -20.99 -5.24 -2.04
C GLU A 51 -22.02 -4.94 -0.96
N ASP A 52 -22.19 -5.89 -0.03
CA ASP A 52 -22.99 -5.74 1.18
C ASP A 52 -22.21 -6.34 2.34
N VAL A 53 -21.86 -5.51 3.33
CA VAL A 53 -20.99 -5.89 4.44
C VAL A 53 -21.66 -5.55 5.76
N SER A 54 -21.93 -6.56 6.57
CA SER A 54 -22.41 -6.46 7.93
C SER A 54 -21.28 -6.74 8.91
N LEU A 55 -21.13 -5.88 9.89
CA LEU A 55 -20.05 -5.92 10.88
C LEU A 55 -20.65 -5.93 12.28
N LEU A 56 -20.08 -6.71 13.18
CA LEU A 56 -20.47 -6.73 14.59
C LEU A 56 -19.23 -6.82 15.45
N LYS A 57 -19.03 -5.85 16.32
CA LYS A 57 -17.99 -5.86 17.35
C LYS A 57 -18.63 -6.11 18.71
N ARG A 58 -18.10 -7.09 19.45
CA ARG A 58 -18.45 -7.37 20.84
C ARG A 58 -17.23 -7.10 21.72
N ASP A 59 -17.36 -6.13 22.60
CA ASP A 59 -16.33 -5.81 23.59
C ASP A 59 -16.67 -6.49 24.92
N PHE A 60 -15.68 -7.18 25.47
CA PHE A 60 -15.73 -7.85 26.77
C PHE A 60 -14.95 -7.06 27.81
N THR A 61 -15.06 -7.44 29.09
CA THR A 61 -14.18 -6.87 30.12
C THR A 61 -12.73 -7.28 29.89
N ALA A 62 -11.79 -6.40 30.20
CA ALA A 62 -10.36 -6.67 30.00
C ALA A 62 -9.83 -7.88 30.80
N ALA A 63 -10.53 -8.27 31.86
CA ALA A 63 -10.14 -9.39 32.76
C ALA A 63 -10.97 -10.66 32.53
N ASP A 64 -11.50 -10.88 31.33
CA ASP A 64 -12.25 -12.10 30.99
C ASP A 64 -11.60 -12.88 29.84
N PRO A 65 -10.55 -13.69 30.11
CA PRO A 65 -9.81 -14.41 29.06
C PRO A 65 -10.66 -15.46 28.32
N ARG A 66 -11.72 -15.96 28.97
CA ARG A 66 -12.63 -16.96 28.36
C ARG A 66 -13.80 -16.31 27.61
N ARG A 67 -13.99 -15.00 27.76
CA ARG A 67 -15.15 -14.28 27.22
C ARG A 67 -16.48 -14.91 27.65
N SER A 68 -16.53 -15.45 28.87
CA SER A 68 -17.68 -16.11 29.48
C SER A 68 -18.65 -15.14 30.15
N GLY A 69 -18.20 -13.90 30.37
CA GLY A 69 -18.99 -12.83 30.95
C GLY A 69 -19.96 -12.23 29.93
N LYS A 70 -20.80 -11.33 30.40
CA LYS A 70 -21.69 -10.56 29.53
C LYS A 70 -20.87 -9.70 28.60
N VAL A 71 -21.30 -9.63 27.33
CA VAL A 71 -20.82 -8.63 26.39
C VAL A 71 -21.07 -7.25 26.98
N ARG A 72 -20.04 -6.45 27.09
CA ARG A 72 -20.11 -5.10 27.66
C ARG A 72 -20.76 -4.11 26.69
N ILE A 73 -20.32 -4.18 25.42
CA ILE A 73 -20.80 -3.31 24.34
C ILE A 73 -20.90 -4.13 23.07
N GLU A 74 -22.04 -4.05 22.41
CA GLU A 74 -22.18 -4.53 21.02
C GLU A 74 -22.27 -3.34 20.08
N THR A 75 -21.46 -3.36 19.04
CA THR A 75 -21.41 -2.30 18.04
C THR A 75 -21.65 -2.90 16.67
N PRO A 76 -22.87 -2.86 16.14
CA PRO A 76 -23.14 -3.24 14.76
C PRO A 76 -22.75 -2.11 13.81
N ASN A 77 -22.37 -2.46 12.60
CA ASN A 77 -22.26 -1.53 11.48
C ASN A 77 -22.60 -2.26 10.18
N HIS A 78 -23.08 -1.51 9.19
CA HIS A 78 -23.46 -2.05 7.89
C HIS A 78 -23.12 -1.06 6.79
N ALA A 79 -22.64 -1.57 5.66
CA ALA A 79 -22.38 -0.78 4.48
C ALA A 79 -22.65 -1.57 3.21
N ALA A 80 -23.28 -0.92 2.23
CA ALA A 80 -23.49 -1.49 0.91
C ALA A 80 -23.10 -0.49 -0.17
N ALA A 81 -22.60 -1.00 -1.31
CA ALA A 81 -22.18 -0.15 -2.42
C ALA A 81 -22.35 -0.82 -3.78
N TRP A 82 -22.74 -0.03 -4.76
CA TRP A 82 -22.61 -0.34 -6.18
C TRP A 82 -21.33 0.28 -6.74
N LEU A 83 -20.54 -0.55 -7.39
CA LEU A 83 -19.19 -0.24 -7.89
C LEU A 83 -19.13 -0.42 -9.41
N PRO A 84 -19.73 0.50 -10.19
CA PRO A 84 -19.61 0.47 -11.64
C PRO A 84 -18.20 0.84 -12.07
N GLY A 85 -17.78 0.32 -13.22
CA GLY A 85 -16.52 0.64 -13.85
C GLY A 85 -16.60 0.53 -15.38
N PHE A 86 -15.88 1.40 -16.04
CA PHE A 86 -15.69 1.38 -17.48
C PHE A 86 -14.22 1.65 -17.81
N GLY A 87 -13.70 0.93 -18.80
CA GLY A 87 -12.35 1.14 -19.30
C GLY A 87 -12.25 0.86 -20.79
N PHE A 88 -11.26 1.45 -21.40
CA PHE A 88 -10.92 1.20 -22.80
C PHE A 88 -9.42 0.98 -22.98
N ASN A 89 -9.08 0.27 -24.03
CA ASN A 89 -7.74 0.20 -24.57
C ASN A 89 -7.86 0.29 -26.11
N VAL A 90 -7.09 1.17 -26.72
CA VAL A 90 -7.04 1.31 -28.17
C VAL A 90 -5.60 1.15 -28.67
N LYS A 91 -5.38 0.21 -29.57
CA LYS A 91 -4.09 0.00 -30.25
C LYS A 91 -3.98 1.00 -31.39
N LEU A 92 -3.13 2.02 -31.23
CA LEU A 92 -2.85 3.00 -32.29
C LEU A 92 -1.90 2.41 -33.34
N THR A 93 -0.94 1.59 -32.88
CA THR A 93 -0.03 0.84 -33.74
C THR A 93 0.18 -0.56 -33.16
N SER A 94 1.00 -1.39 -33.80
CA SER A 94 1.42 -2.68 -33.24
C SER A 94 2.19 -2.56 -31.92
N GLN A 95 2.74 -1.39 -31.61
CA GLN A 95 3.57 -1.13 -30.44
C GLN A 95 2.93 -0.17 -29.44
N LEU A 96 2.10 0.78 -29.90
CA LEU A 96 1.54 1.84 -29.06
C LEU A 96 0.06 1.61 -28.83
N SER A 97 -0.36 1.64 -27.57
CA SER A 97 -1.76 1.70 -27.17
C SER A 97 -2.01 2.82 -26.16
N LEU A 98 -3.21 3.38 -26.25
CA LEU A 98 -3.77 4.27 -25.24
C LEU A 98 -4.77 3.48 -24.40
N LEU A 99 -4.85 3.82 -23.12
CA LEU A 99 -5.79 3.23 -22.19
C LEU A 99 -6.38 4.28 -21.27
N GLY A 100 -7.55 4.00 -20.76
CA GLY A 100 -8.18 4.85 -19.77
C GLY A 100 -9.36 4.15 -19.13
N GLY A 101 -9.76 4.65 -17.97
CA GLY A 101 -10.86 4.08 -17.22
C GLY A 101 -11.39 5.00 -16.14
N VAL A 102 -12.61 4.68 -15.72
CA VAL A 102 -13.25 5.26 -14.56
C VAL A 102 -13.95 4.15 -13.79
N HIS A 103 -13.77 4.13 -12.47
CA HIS A 103 -14.45 3.15 -11.62
C HIS A 103 -14.71 3.72 -10.23
N ARG A 104 -15.70 3.15 -9.54
CA ARG A 104 -15.94 3.41 -8.13
C ARG A 104 -15.14 2.45 -7.27
N GLY A 105 -14.49 3.00 -6.24
CA GLY A 105 -13.84 2.27 -5.17
C GLY A 105 -14.69 2.27 -3.91
N PHE A 106 -14.49 1.28 -3.05
CA PHE A 106 -15.18 1.10 -1.78
C PHE A 106 -14.24 0.44 -0.77
N ALA A 107 -14.24 0.98 0.46
CA ALA A 107 -13.68 0.29 1.61
C ALA A 107 -14.76 0.25 2.71
N PRO A 108 -15.06 -0.93 3.28
CA PRO A 108 -16.03 -1.03 4.36
C PRO A 108 -15.52 -0.31 5.60
N PRO A 109 -16.41 0.25 6.44
CA PRO A 109 -16.05 0.82 7.72
C PRO A 109 -15.57 -0.27 8.68
N SER A 110 -14.99 0.11 9.80
CA SER A 110 -14.86 -0.81 10.94
C SER A 110 -16.18 -0.96 11.68
N ALA A 111 -16.27 -1.90 12.61
CA ALA A 111 -17.41 -2.05 13.49
C ALA A 111 -17.41 -0.94 14.58
N THR A 112 -17.54 0.31 14.15
CA THR A 112 -17.61 1.52 14.98
C THR A 112 -18.90 2.24 14.64
N LEU A 113 -19.63 2.73 15.66
CA LEU A 113 -20.90 3.41 15.46
C LEU A 113 -20.74 4.62 14.56
N TYR A 114 -21.71 4.79 13.65
CA TYR A 114 -21.81 5.92 12.71
C TYR A 114 -20.66 6.07 11.71
N GLN A 115 -19.70 5.17 11.71
CA GLN A 115 -18.64 5.18 10.70
C GLN A 115 -19.21 4.77 9.35
N LYS A 116 -18.98 5.63 8.35
CA LYS A 116 -19.43 5.42 6.97
C LYS A 116 -18.35 4.73 6.15
N ALA A 117 -18.78 3.94 5.19
CA ALA A 117 -17.85 3.36 4.20
C ALA A 117 -17.14 4.46 3.40
N GLU A 118 -15.86 4.26 3.16
CA GLU A 118 -15.12 5.05 2.20
C GLU A 118 -15.59 4.73 0.78
N ASN A 119 -15.75 5.76 -0.01
CA ASN A 119 -16.05 5.65 -1.42
C ASN A 119 -15.12 6.54 -2.23
N SER A 120 -14.71 6.07 -3.40
CA SER A 120 -13.95 6.88 -4.34
C SER A 120 -14.52 6.80 -5.74
N THR A 121 -14.23 7.83 -6.53
CA THR A 121 -14.34 7.78 -7.99
C THR A 121 -12.93 7.95 -8.52
N ASN A 122 -12.46 6.93 -9.24
CA ASN A 122 -11.10 6.82 -9.69
C ASN A 122 -11.07 6.97 -11.21
N PHE A 123 -10.19 7.83 -11.70
CA PHE A 123 -9.92 8.06 -13.11
C PHE A 123 -8.48 7.71 -13.39
N GLU A 124 -8.24 7.03 -14.48
CA GLU A 124 -6.90 6.73 -14.96
C GLU A 124 -6.85 6.86 -16.49
N GLY A 125 -5.68 7.23 -17.00
CA GLY A 125 -5.47 7.30 -18.42
C GLY A 125 -4.00 7.45 -18.78
N GLY A 126 -3.62 6.87 -19.90
CA GLY A 126 -2.22 6.91 -20.29
C GLY A 126 -1.91 6.17 -21.57
N ALA A 127 -0.63 5.91 -21.75
CA ALA A 127 -0.10 5.26 -22.93
C ALA A 127 0.85 4.12 -22.55
N ARG A 128 0.82 3.08 -23.33
CA ARG A 128 1.75 1.94 -23.26
C ARG A 128 2.40 1.75 -24.63
N TRP A 129 3.73 1.81 -24.62
CA TRP A 129 4.53 1.41 -25.76
C TRP A 129 5.27 0.12 -25.46
N SER A 130 5.22 -0.84 -26.38
CA SER A 130 5.82 -2.15 -26.18
C SER A 130 6.46 -2.66 -27.46
N SER A 131 7.73 -2.98 -27.40
CA SER A 131 8.47 -3.66 -28.46
C SER A 131 9.04 -4.99 -27.93
N ARG A 132 9.80 -5.68 -28.77
CA ARG A 132 10.42 -6.96 -28.40
C ARG A 132 11.33 -6.86 -27.15
N ARG A 133 12.00 -5.70 -26.93
CA ARG A 133 13.03 -5.56 -25.89
C ARG A 133 12.77 -4.41 -24.92
N LEU A 134 11.79 -3.58 -25.16
CA LEU A 134 11.52 -2.40 -24.35
C LEU A 134 10.01 -2.22 -24.20
N LYS A 135 9.57 -2.04 -22.96
CA LYS A 135 8.22 -1.65 -22.60
C LYS A 135 8.29 -0.34 -21.82
N ILE A 136 7.48 0.63 -22.20
CA ILE A 136 7.31 1.90 -21.49
C ILE A 136 5.83 2.10 -21.23
N GLU A 137 5.49 2.54 -20.04
CA GLU A 137 4.12 2.85 -19.65
C GLU A 137 4.12 4.16 -18.86
N ALA A 138 3.19 5.04 -19.17
CA ALA A 138 2.96 6.27 -18.43
C ALA A 138 1.44 6.41 -18.21
N ILE A 139 1.03 6.48 -16.94
CA ILE A 139 -0.36 6.54 -16.50
C ILE A 139 -0.52 7.74 -15.59
N GLY A 140 -1.47 8.62 -15.91
CA GLY A 140 -1.99 9.62 -14.98
C GLY A 140 -3.20 9.06 -14.25
N PHE A 141 -3.36 9.38 -12.98
CA PHE A 141 -4.49 8.97 -12.17
C PHE A 141 -5.04 10.11 -11.31
N PHE A 142 -6.33 10.03 -11.00
CA PHE A 142 -6.99 10.95 -10.09
C PHE A 142 -8.11 10.22 -9.33
N ASN A 143 -8.03 10.24 -8.00
CA ASN A 143 -8.96 9.58 -7.10
C ASN A 143 -9.64 10.63 -6.22
N ASN A 144 -10.97 10.68 -6.29
CA ASN A 144 -11.78 11.60 -5.49
C ASN A 144 -12.51 10.80 -4.40
N TYR A 145 -12.07 10.97 -3.15
CA TYR A 145 -12.57 10.25 -1.99
C TYR A 145 -13.70 10.99 -1.28
N ARG A 146 -14.66 10.19 -0.78
CA ARG A 146 -15.70 10.61 0.16
C ARG A 146 -15.70 9.67 1.35
N ASN A 147 -15.88 10.23 2.55
CA ASN A 147 -15.78 9.47 3.81
C ASN A 147 -14.48 8.68 3.93
N MET A 148 -13.37 9.25 3.44
CA MET A 148 -12.06 8.61 3.52
C MET A 148 -11.81 8.12 4.95
N LEU A 149 -11.24 6.92 5.09
CA LEU A 149 -10.94 6.30 6.37
C LEU A 149 -9.51 6.65 6.79
N GLY A 150 -9.38 7.30 7.93
CA GLY A 150 -8.11 7.53 8.60
C GLY A 150 -7.93 6.58 9.78
N SER A 151 -6.71 6.45 10.26
CA SER A 151 -6.37 5.67 11.45
C SER A 151 -5.57 6.54 12.41
N ASP A 152 -5.78 6.35 13.70
CA ASP A 152 -5.03 7.05 14.76
C ASP A 152 -3.54 6.70 14.80
N LEU A 153 -3.11 5.66 14.09
CA LEU A 153 -1.71 5.30 13.93
C LEU A 153 -0.90 6.28 13.07
N LEU A 154 -1.57 7.12 12.29
CA LEU A 154 -0.92 7.94 11.27
C LEU A 154 -0.48 9.31 11.77
N ALA A 155 -0.92 9.75 12.94
CA ALA A 155 -0.72 11.13 13.35
C ALA A 155 -0.16 11.28 14.78
N ALA A 156 0.38 12.48 15.05
CA ALA A 156 0.74 12.90 16.40
C ALA A 156 -0.52 12.99 17.28
N GLY A 157 -0.42 12.51 18.52
CA GLY A 157 -1.56 12.49 19.44
C GLY A 157 -2.48 11.27 19.30
N GLY A 158 -2.30 10.42 18.29
CA GLY A 158 -2.98 9.14 18.19
C GLY A 158 -2.66 8.23 19.36
N GLN A 159 -3.66 7.53 19.88
CA GLN A 159 -3.53 6.67 21.05
C GLN A 159 -3.13 5.23 20.69
N GLY A 160 -2.91 4.94 19.43
CA GLY A 160 -2.55 3.60 18.96
C GLY A 160 -3.67 2.58 19.11
N THR A 161 -4.92 3.01 19.16
CA THR A 161 -6.10 2.14 19.36
C THR A 161 -6.39 1.26 18.14
N LEU A 162 -5.79 1.55 16.99
CA LEU A 162 -6.10 0.94 15.69
C LEU A 162 -7.53 1.23 15.22
N GLU A 163 -8.21 2.17 15.83
CA GLU A 163 -9.57 2.55 15.42
C GLU A 163 -9.50 3.42 14.18
N GLN A 164 -10.41 3.17 13.28
CA GLN A 164 -10.60 3.98 12.08
C GLN A 164 -11.66 5.05 12.35
N PHE A 165 -11.52 6.18 11.66
CA PHE A 165 -12.52 7.25 11.67
C PHE A 165 -12.64 7.86 10.27
N ASN A 166 -13.77 8.52 10.00
CA ASN A 166 -13.93 9.20 8.72
C ASN A 166 -13.23 10.57 8.75
N VAL A 167 -12.24 10.77 7.91
CA VAL A 167 -11.56 12.05 7.72
C VAL A 167 -12.25 12.94 6.66
N GLY A 168 -13.29 12.44 6.00
CA GLY A 168 -14.13 13.23 5.10
C GLY A 168 -13.72 13.09 3.63
N LYS A 169 -13.49 14.22 2.95
CA LYS A 169 -13.20 14.25 1.51
C LYS A 169 -11.72 14.48 1.28
N ALA A 170 -11.17 13.77 0.30
CA ALA A 170 -9.80 13.96 -0.14
C ALA A 170 -9.67 13.74 -1.65
N ALA A 171 -8.65 14.33 -2.24
CA ALA A 171 -8.22 14.03 -3.60
C ALA A 171 -6.79 13.51 -3.60
N VAL A 172 -6.53 12.49 -4.40
CA VAL A 172 -5.20 11.92 -4.62
C VAL A 172 -5.01 11.82 -6.12
N GLY A 173 -4.02 12.51 -6.64
CA GLY A 173 -3.71 12.50 -8.08
C GLY A 173 -2.23 12.35 -8.32
N GLY A 174 -1.86 11.91 -9.50
CA GLY A 174 -0.46 11.72 -9.81
C GLY A 174 -0.19 11.11 -11.17
N ALA A 175 1.04 10.65 -11.31
CA ALA A 175 1.49 9.95 -12.52
C ALA A 175 2.44 8.81 -12.15
N GLU A 176 2.30 7.72 -12.86
CA GLU A 176 3.14 6.53 -12.74
C GLU A 176 3.88 6.30 -14.06
N PHE A 177 5.15 5.98 -13.95
CA PHE A 177 6.00 5.66 -15.08
C PHE A 177 6.65 4.29 -14.86
N LEU A 178 6.64 3.46 -15.87
CA LEU A 178 7.35 2.17 -15.90
C LEU A 178 8.19 2.09 -17.18
N ALA A 179 9.45 1.71 -17.04
CA ALA A 179 10.29 1.27 -18.15
C ALA A 179 10.90 -0.08 -17.84
N GLN A 180 10.81 -1.01 -18.77
CA GLN A 180 11.40 -2.34 -18.67
C GLN A 180 12.17 -2.64 -19.94
N ALA A 181 13.41 -3.15 -19.81
CA ALA A 181 14.22 -3.58 -20.93
C ALA A 181 14.97 -4.87 -20.60
N GLN A 182 15.26 -5.66 -21.62
CA GLN A 182 16.06 -6.87 -21.51
C GLN A 182 17.10 -6.94 -22.66
N PRO A 183 18.06 -6.01 -22.70
CA PRO A 183 19.13 -6.06 -23.68
C PRO A 183 19.99 -7.30 -23.46
N ARG A 184 20.53 -7.83 -24.55
CA ARG A 184 21.46 -8.96 -24.54
C ARG A 184 22.75 -8.54 -25.23
N ILE A 185 23.87 -8.71 -24.51
CA ILE A 185 25.20 -8.45 -25.02
C ILE A 185 25.98 -9.79 -24.98
N GLY A 186 26.30 -10.32 -26.14
CA GLY A 186 26.85 -11.68 -26.24
C GLY A 186 25.87 -12.71 -25.64
N HIS A 187 26.32 -13.38 -24.59
CA HIS A 187 25.54 -14.42 -23.88
C HIS A 187 24.92 -13.93 -22.59
N VAL A 188 25.13 -12.67 -22.20
CA VAL A 188 24.59 -12.08 -20.97
C VAL A 188 23.32 -11.30 -21.27
N THR A 189 22.25 -11.57 -20.53
CA THR A 189 21.01 -10.79 -20.53
C THR A 189 21.05 -9.80 -19.36
N PHE A 190 20.62 -8.57 -19.61
CA PHE A 190 20.58 -7.50 -18.61
C PHE A 190 19.12 -7.07 -18.38
N PRO A 191 18.35 -7.74 -17.50
CA PRO A 191 17.03 -7.25 -17.12
C PRO A 191 17.15 -5.90 -16.41
N LEU A 192 16.40 -4.92 -16.91
CA LEU A 192 16.35 -3.56 -16.38
C LEU A 192 14.90 -3.20 -16.13
N GLN A 193 14.60 -2.64 -14.96
CA GLN A 193 13.30 -2.07 -14.65
C GLN A 193 13.47 -0.75 -13.91
N LEU A 194 12.72 0.26 -14.33
CA LEU A 194 12.60 1.54 -13.65
C LEU A 194 11.12 1.81 -13.41
N THR A 195 10.76 2.18 -12.20
CA THR A 195 9.44 2.72 -11.85
C THR A 195 9.61 4.06 -11.17
N TYR A 196 8.71 4.98 -11.46
CA TYR A 196 8.62 6.26 -10.78
C TYR A 196 7.15 6.62 -10.58
N THR A 197 6.82 7.09 -9.37
CA THR A 197 5.48 7.57 -9.03
C THR A 197 5.60 8.97 -8.46
N TYR A 198 4.82 9.89 -9.01
CA TYR A 198 4.52 11.19 -8.42
C TYR A 198 3.11 11.14 -7.85
N THR A 199 2.94 11.52 -6.58
CA THR A 199 1.64 11.56 -5.90
C THR A 199 1.45 12.91 -5.25
N HIS A 200 0.33 13.56 -5.55
CA HIS A 200 -0.15 14.75 -4.87
C HIS A 200 -1.44 14.41 -4.14
N THR A 201 -1.55 14.87 -2.89
CA THR A 201 -2.72 14.63 -2.04
C THR A 201 -3.26 15.94 -1.50
N GLU A 202 -4.56 16.02 -1.30
CA GLU A 202 -5.23 17.22 -0.84
C GLU A 202 -6.49 16.85 -0.03
N MET A 203 -6.58 17.32 1.21
CA MET A 203 -7.82 17.29 1.99
C MET A 203 -8.81 18.32 1.45
N ARG A 204 -10.10 17.94 1.33
CA ARG A 204 -11.14 18.78 0.71
C ARG A 204 -12.28 19.15 1.68
N ASN A 205 -12.04 19.00 2.95
CA ASN A 205 -12.90 19.50 4.03
C ASN A 205 -12.06 19.81 5.26
N GLU A 206 -12.60 20.61 6.12
CA GLU A 206 -12.03 20.90 7.44
C GLU A 206 -12.59 19.94 8.46
N PHE A 207 -11.78 19.52 9.42
CA PHE A 207 -12.18 18.77 10.60
C PHE A 207 -11.07 18.85 11.66
N SER A 208 -11.44 18.54 12.90
CA SER A 208 -10.49 18.37 14.00
C SER A 208 -10.67 16.97 14.61
N SER A 209 -9.58 16.35 14.99
CA SER A 209 -9.57 15.05 15.69
C SER A 209 -8.35 14.90 16.56
N ASP A 210 -8.43 14.12 17.63
CA ASP A 210 -7.30 13.84 18.51
C ASP A 210 -6.16 13.12 17.76
N ALA A 211 -6.48 12.41 16.69
CA ALA A 211 -5.52 11.64 15.92
C ALA A 211 -4.76 12.46 14.87
N TRP A 212 -5.40 13.46 14.26
CA TRP A 212 -4.84 14.22 13.14
C TRP A 212 -4.68 15.72 13.44
N GLY A 213 -5.17 16.18 14.58
CA GLY A 213 -5.20 17.62 14.92
C GLY A 213 -6.23 18.38 14.08
N ASP A 214 -5.98 19.66 13.88
CA ASP A 214 -6.80 20.53 13.03
C ASP A 214 -6.37 20.38 11.58
N VAL A 215 -7.29 19.97 10.74
CA VAL A 215 -7.07 19.72 9.31
C VAL A 215 -7.83 20.76 8.49
N HIS A 216 -7.16 21.38 7.53
CA HIS A 216 -7.70 22.41 6.66
C HIS A 216 -7.80 21.93 5.21
N VAL A 217 -8.66 22.59 4.44
CA VAL A 217 -8.71 22.35 2.99
C VAL A 217 -7.35 22.70 2.36
N GLY A 218 -6.85 21.78 1.53
CA GLY A 218 -5.53 21.91 0.90
C GLY A 218 -4.39 21.21 1.64
N ASP A 219 -4.63 20.72 2.86
CA ASP A 219 -3.63 19.94 3.59
C ASP A 219 -3.30 18.63 2.87
N GLU A 220 -2.03 18.30 2.83
CA GLU A 220 -1.55 17.01 2.32
C GLU A 220 -1.88 15.90 3.32
N ILE A 221 -2.24 14.73 2.81
CA ILE A 221 -2.46 13.53 3.61
C ILE A 221 -1.11 13.02 4.15
N PRO A 222 -0.99 12.75 5.45
CA PRO A 222 0.25 12.27 6.04
C PRO A 222 0.66 10.88 5.53
N TYR A 223 1.96 10.56 5.66
CA TYR A 223 2.57 9.28 5.30
C TYR A 223 2.47 8.89 3.82
N ILE A 224 2.36 9.87 2.93
CA ILE A 224 2.42 9.65 1.49
C ILE A 224 3.64 10.36 0.91
N PHE A 225 4.52 9.61 0.27
CA PHE A 225 5.65 10.16 -0.46
C PHE A 225 5.15 10.88 -1.72
N ARG A 226 5.59 12.12 -1.91
CA ARG A 226 5.31 12.85 -3.17
C ARG A 226 6.07 12.25 -4.35
N HIS A 227 7.26 11.72 -4.11
CA HIS A 227 8.13 11.09 -5.11
C HIS A 227 8.60 9.74 -4.60
N ALA A 228 8.37 8.69 -5.37
CA ALA A 228 8.92 7.36 -5.13
C ALA A 228 9.52 6.82 -6.44
N ALA A 229 10.71 6.23 -6.37
CA ALA A 229 11.36 5.62 -7.50
C ALA A 229 12.01 4.29 -7.13
N ASN A 230 11.92 3.32 -8.03
CA ASN A 230 12.65 2.06 -7.89
C ASN A 230 13.35 1.74 -9.21
N ALA A 231 14.58 1.25 -9.13
CA ALA A 231 15.28 0.69 -10.26
C ALA A 231 15.80 -0.72 -9.89
N GLN A 232 15.67 -1.65 -10.81
CA GLN A 232 16.27 -2.98 -10.72
C GLN A 232 17.19 -3.17 -11.93
N LEU A 233 18.42 -3.56 -11.65
CA LEU A 233 19.46 -3.79 -12.61
C LEU A 233 19.93 -5.23 -12.44
N GLY A 234 19.81 -6.06 -13.48
CA GLY A 234 20.20 -7.46 -13.45
C GLY A 234 21.27 -7.81 -14.46
N ALA A 235 21.97 -8.90 -14.21
CA ALA A 235 22.83 -9.59 -15.15
C ALA A 235 22.62 -11.11 -15.02
N GLU A 236 22.29 -11.76 -16.13
CA GLU A 236 22.01 -13.20 -16.19
C GLU A 236 22.92 -13.89 -17.19
N TYR A 237 23.61 -14.95 -16.73
CA TYR A 237 24.49 -15.76 -17.55
C TYR A 237 24.51 -17.22 -17.10
N ARG A 238 24.06 -18.15 -17.95
CA ARG A 238 24.20 -19.62 -17.74
C ARG A 238 23.76 -20.13 -16.34
N GLY A 239 22.69 -19.53 -15.76
CA GLY A 239 22.19 -19.92 -14.43
C GLY A 239 22.82 -19.14 -13.28
N TYR A 240 23.67 -18.18 -13.54
CA TYR A 240 24.10 -17.14 -12.60
C TYR A 240 23.24 -15.89 -12.81
N GLU A 241 22.74 -15.33 -11.73
CA GLU A 241 21.94 -14.12 -11.73
C GLU A 241 22.51 -13.17 -10.68
N LEU A 242 22.70 -11.93 -11.05
CA LEU A 242 23.05 -10.83 -10.14
C LEU A 242 22.00 -9.75 -10.30
N ASN A 243 21.46 -9.23 -9.20
CA ASN A 243 20.50 -8.13 -9.23
C ASN A 243 20.89 -7.07 -8.20
N VAL A 244 20.74 -5.81 -8.58
CA VAL A 244 20.88 -4.65 -7.70
C VAL A 244 19.55 -3.89 -7.75
N GLY A 245 18.93 -3.70 -6.58
CA GLY A 245 17.73 -2.92 -6.39
C GLY A 245 18.07 -1.57 -5.77
N LEU A 246 17.55 -0.50 -6.36
CA LEU A 246 17.69 0.88 -5.91
C LEU A 246 16.31 1.39 -5.56
N ARG A 247 16.11 1.94 -4.36
CA ARG A 247 14.84 2.51 -3.92
C ARG A 247 15.05 3.90 -3.36
N TYR A 248 14.34 4.86 -3.92
CA TYR A 248 14.27 6.23 -3.44
C TYR A 248 12.85 6.54 -2.99
N ASN A 249 12.72 7.08 -1.78
CA ASN A 249 11.49 7.69 -1.29
C ASN A 249 11.79 9.14 -0.92
N GLY A 250 10.97 10.06 -1.43
CA GLY A 250 11.04 11.48 -1.08
C GLY A 250 10.69 11.72 0.39
N ALA A 251 10.89 12.93 0.86
CA ALA A 251 10.42 13.31 2.17
C ALA A 251 8.88 13.30 2.23
N MET A 252 8.32 12.95 3.39
CA MET A 252 6.87 12.96 3.61
C MET A 252 6.53 13.54 4.98
N ARG A 253 5.32 14.09 5.08
CA ARG A 253 4.72 14.56 6.33
C ARG A 253 4.28 13.41 7.19
N THR A 254 4.28 13.60 8.49
CA THR A 254 3.67 12.66 9.45
C THR A 254 2.39 13.22 10.09
N VAL A 255 2.06 14.46 9.79
CA VAL A 255 0.81 15.14 10.17
C VAL A 255 0.27 15.91 8.96
N PRO A 256 -1.05 16.17 8.88
CA PRO A 256 -1.62 17.01 7.82
C PRO A 256 -0.98 18.40 7.78
N GLY A 257 -0.95 19.05 6.64
CA GLY A 257 -0.43 20.41 6.51
C GLY A 257 -0.02 20.78 5.09
N GLN A 258 0.35 22.04 4.91
CA GLN A 258 0.75 22.64 3.63
C GLN A 258 2.16 23.24 3.69
N GLY A 259 2.76 23.48 2.53
CA GLY A 259 4.04 24.18 2.38
C GLY A 259 5.23 23.44 2.99
N ALA A 260 6.09 24.14 3.71
CA ALA A 260 7.29 23.58 4.31
C ALA A 260 6.97 22.54 5.40
N MET A 261 7.73 21.45 5.44
CA MET A 261 7.56 20.41 6.44
C MET A 261 8.48 20.66 7.64
N PRO A 262 7.94 20.83 8.87
CA PRO A 262 8.77 20.92 10.08
C PRO A 262 9.61 19.63 10.26
N LYS A 263 10.86 19.78 10.68
CA LYS A 263 11.78 18.63 10.88
C LYS A 263 11.24 17.61 11.88
N SER A 264 10.52 18.06 12.91
CA SER A 264 9.87 17.22 13.92
C SER A 264 8.74 16.35 13.37
N GLU A 265 8.15 16.75 12.24
CA GLU A 265 6.98 16.12 11.61
C GLU A 265 7.29 15.54 10.22
N THR A 266 8.56 15.39 9.92
CA THR A 266 9.01 14.92 8.61
C THR A 266 9.74 13.59 8.73
N ILE A 267 9.41 12.65 7.85
CA ILE A 267 10.29 11.55 7.51
C ILE A 267 11.17 12.02 6.35
N PRO A 268 12.49 12.13 6.55
CA PRO A 268 13.41 12.58 5.52
C PRO A 268 13.44 11.64 4.30
N SER A 269 13.75 12.18 3.14
CA SER A 269 14.03 11.36 1.97
C SER A 269 15.18 10.38 2.24
N HIS A 270 15.08 9.22 1.63
CA HIS A 270 16.10 8.19 1.78
C HIS A 270 16.28 7.38 0.50
N PHE A 271 17.50 6.83 0.37
CA PHE A 271 17.90 5.98 -0.75
C PHE A 271 18.47 4.68 -0.19
N ILE A 272 17.95 3.54 -0.66
CA ILE A 272 18.34 2.21 -0.20
C ILE A 272 18.84 1.41 -1.39
N VAL A 273 19.89 0.67 -1.16
CA VAL A 273 20.50 -0.25 -2.13
C VAL A 273 20.40 -1.66 -1.57
N ASP A 274 19.77 -2.54 -2.33
CA ASP A 274 19.69 -3.98 -2.06
C ASP A 274 20.45 -4.73 -3.17
N ALA A 275 21.02 -5.89 -2.88
CA ALA A 275 21.67 -6.74 -3.87
C ALA A 275 21.32 -8.20 -3.66
N SER A 276 21.23 -8.96 -4.73
CA SER A 276 21.05 -10.40 -4.65
C SER A 276 21.84 -11.12 -5.73
N ALA A 277 22.33 -12.31 -5.40
CA ALA A 277 22.97 -13.20 -6.34
C ALA A 277 22.38 -14.59 -6.23
N LYS A 278 22.28 -15.28 -7.37
CA LYS A 278 21.80 -16.65 -7.48
C LYS A 278 22.75 -17.43 -8.38
N ALA A 279 23.14 -18.62 -7.96
CA ALA A 279 24.01 -19.52 -8.69
C ALA A 279 23.39 -20.91 -8.77
N ARG A 280 22.95 -21.33 -9.96
CA ARG A 280 22.53 -22.69 -10.22
C ARG A 280 23.73 -23.57 -10.50
N LEU A 281 24.17 -24.32 -9.49
CA LEU A 281 25.34 -25.19 -9.57
C LEU A 281 25.09 -26.42 -10.48
N ASN A 282 23.90 -26.98 -10.38
CA ASN A 282 23.43 -28.08 -11.23
C ASN A 282 21.87 -28.11 -11.24
N ARG A 283 21.29 -29.19 -11.79
CA ARG A 283 19.82 -29.35 -11.87
C ARG A 283 19.15 -29.48 -10.49
N HIS A 284 19.89 -29.83 -9.45
CA HIS A 284 19.37 -30.10 -8.11
C HIS A 284 19.67 -29.02 -7.10
N VAL A 285 20.72 -28.21 -7.29
CA VAL A 285 21.22 -27.26 -6.28
C VAL A 285 21.32 -25.86 -6.85
N THR A 286 20.65 -24.92 -6.20
CA THR A 286 20.79 -23.49 -6.47
C THR A 286 21.13 -22.78 -5.17
N LEU A 287 22.21 -21.99 -5.15
CA LEU A 287 22.58 -21.13 -4.03
C LEU A 287 22.03 -19.73 -4.23
N THR A 288 21.66 -19.06 -3.14
CA THR A 288 21.18 -17.68 -3.12
C THR A 288 21.86 -16.87 -2.04
N ILE A 289 22.18 -15.62 -2.34
CA ILE A 289 22.65 -14.62 -1.38
C ILE A 289 21.80 -13.37 -1.58
N ASN A 290 21.31 -12.77 -0.47
CA ASN A 290 20.58 -11.53 -0.48
C ASN A 290 21.19 -10.58 0.54
N ALA A 291 21.55 -9.39 0.11
CA ALA A 291 22.02 -8.30 0.95
C ALA A 291 21.01 -7.15 0.93
N ILE A 292 20.46 -6.82 2.08
CA ILE A 292 19.49 -5.74 2.24
C ILE A 292 20.23 -4.53 2.81
N ASN A 293 19.90 -3.34 2.29
CA ASN A 293 20.48 -2.08 2.69
C ASN A 293 22.03 -2.15 2.70
N VAL A 294 22.61 -2.48 1.54
CA VAL A 294 24.06 -2.69 1.35
C VAL A 294 24.90 -1.51 1.82
N THR A 295 24.35 -0.30 1.69
CA THR A 295 25.01 0.94 2.12
C THR A 295 24.90 1.18 3.63
N ASN A 296 24.14 0.35 4.36
CA ASN A 296 23.80 0.52 5.78
C ASN A 296 23.26 1.93 6.08
N ALA A 297 22.41 2.43 5.19
CA ALA A 297 21.79 3.74 5.33
C ALA A 297 20.90 3.76 6.58
N ARG A 298 21.01 4.82 7.38
CA ARG A 298 20.14 5.04 8.54
C ARG A 298 18.99 5.93 8.11
N TYR A 299 17.77 5.42 8.18
CA TYR A 299 16.57 6.13 7.75
C TYR A 299 15.38 5.84 8.67
N LEU A 300 14.41 6.73 8.64
CA LEU A 300 13.16 6.60 9.39
C LEU A 300 12.06 6.07 8.45
N VAL A 301 11.21 5.21 8.99
CA VAL A 301 10.01 4.70 8.31
C VAL A 301 8.71 5.20 8.95
N SER A 302 8.75 5.58 10.24
CA SER A 302 7.60 6.13 10.96
C SER A 302 8.07 6.99 12.14
N ARG A 303 7.19 7.92 12.57
CA ARG A 303 7.35 8.71 13.82
C ARG A 303 6.28 8.39 14.84
N HIS A 304 5.14 7.89 14.41
CA HIS A 304 3.96 7.67 15.23
C HIS A 304 3.43 6.25 15.06
N PRO A 305 2.67 5.73 16.06
CA PRO A 305 2.30 6.32 17.35
C PRO A 305 3.39 6.18 18.42
N SER A 306 4.31 5.22 18.31
CA SER A 306 5.21 4.80 19.39
C SER A 306 6.62 5.41 19.30
N GLY A 307 6.74 6.59 18.67
CA GLY A 307 8.02 7.26 18.47
C GLY A 307 8.73 6.86 17.18
N LEU A 308 10.01 7.23 17.09
CA LEU A 308 10.80 7.03 15.88
C LEU A 308 11.04 5.54 15.60
N ARG A 309 10.69 5.11 14.42
CA ARG A 309 11.01 3.76 13.91
C ARG A 309 12.05 3.86 12.81
N ALA A 310 13.19 3.21 13.03
CA ALA A 310 14.23 3.10 12.01
C ALA A 310 13.84 2.04 10.97
N GLY A 311 14.34 2.23 9.76
CA GLY A 311 14.31 1.21 8.71
C GLY A 311 15.30 0.08 9.00
N HIS A 312 15.25 -0.95 8.15
CA HIS A 312 16.10 -2.14 8.30
C HIS A 312 17.59 -1.77 8.13
N PRO A 313 18.48 -2.14 9.06
CA PRO A 313 19.92 -1.98 8.89
C PRO A 313 20.45 -2.92 7.80
N PHE A 314 21.75 -2.89 7.55
CA PHE A 314 22.39 -3.92 6.71
C PHE A 314 22.04 -5.33 7.20
N GLY A 315 21.63 -6.18 6.28
CA GLY A 315 21.36 -7.59 6.53
C GLY A 315 21.90 -8.45 5.40
N LEU A 316 22.50 -9.58 5.73
CA LEU A 316 23.02 -10.56 4.77
C LEU A 316 22.39 -11.93 5.05
N TYR A 317 21.79 -12.53 4.01
CA TYR A 317 21.09 -13.80 4.08
C TYR A 317 21.63 -14.74 3.01
N GLY A 318 21.92 -16.00 3.39
CA GLY A 318 22.29 -17.07 2.49
C GLY A 318 21.23 -18.17 2.47
N GLY A 319 21.05 -18.82 1.33
CA GLY A 319 20.10 -19.93 1.17
C GLY A 319 20.54 -20.93 0.11
N ALA A 320 20.00 -22.14 0.20
CA ALA A 320 20.13 -23.18 -0.79
C ALA A 320 18.76 -23.75 -1.14
N ILE A 321 18.47 -23.92 -2.44
CA ILE A 321 17.26 -24.53 -2.97
C ILE A 321 17.63 -25.88 -3.55
N PHE A 322 16.97 -26.93 -3.08
CA PHE A 322 17.14 -28.30 -3.56
C PHE A 322 15.90 -28.74 -4.37
N ASN A 323 16.12 -29.21 -5.60
CA ASN A 323 15.09 -29.78 -6.48
C ASN A 323 15.41 -31.26 -6.72
N TRP A 324 14.50 -32.16 -6.43
CA TRP A 324 14.57 -33.61 -6.66
C TRP A 324 13.61 -34.07 -7.76
#